data_371a1c2ac23ad498f30aed174148f5c4
#
_entry.id   371a1c2ac23ad498f30aed174148f5c4
#
_cell.length_a   1.000
_cell.length_b   1.000
_cell.length_c   1.000
_cell.angle_alpha   90.00
_cell.angle_beta   90.00
_cell.angle_gamma   90.00
#
_symmetry.space_group_name_H-M   'P 1'
#
loop_
_entity.id
_entity.type
_entity.pdbx_description
1 polymer ?
#
loop_
_entity_poly.entity_id
_entity_poly.type
_entity_poly.pdbx_seq_one_letter_code
_entity_poly.pdbx_strand_id
1 'polypeptide(L)'
;MASIKPSPHLGQGPRVALRHLHRRDYAEIAALTRESAELHRPWLGVQEPTVEAFEPRLERFGRPAHEGFVICLRESGAIVGGVNVNDILRGSRQCGTLGFTAYAATTGRGYLTEGLGLVIRYAFGPLGLHRLEANIQPGNTRSLSLVQRLGFRCEGFSPAFQVIDGEWRDHERWALVSGNVRPTVPEGGAAGRR
;
A
#
# COMPACT_ATOMS: atom_id res chain seq x y z
N MET A 1 11.30 -23.18 -21.94
CA MET A 1 11.03 -21.94 -21.17
C MET A 1 9.55 -21.92 -20.79
N ALA A 2 9.22 -22.20 -19.54
CA ALA A 2 7.83 -22.18 -19.08
C ALA A 2 7.34 -20.73 -19.05
N SER A 3 6.34 -20.41 -19.85
CA SER A 3 5.64 -19.12 -19.83
C SER A 3 4.93 -19.01 -18.48
N ILE A 4 5.47 -18.21 -17.57
CA ILE A 4 4.83 -17.91 -16.28
C ILE A 4 3.62 -17.06 -16.61
N LYS A 5 2.42 -17.63 -16.50
CA LYS A 5 1.18 -16.85 -16.62
C LYS A 5 1.20 -15.74 -15.55
N PRO A 6 0.94 -14.47 -15.92
CA PRO A 6 0.85 -13.41 -14.94
C PRO A 6 -0.22 -13.75 -13.91
N SER A 7 0.07 -13.52 -12.62
CA SER A 7 -0.93 -13.69 -11.57
C SER A 7 -2.14 -12.81 -11.88
N PRO A 8 -3.37 -13.28 -11.63
CA PRO A 8 -4.56 -12.49 -11.90
C PRO A 8 -4.50 -11.19 -11.10
N HIS A 9 -4.72 -10.06 -11.76
CA HIS A 9 -4.77 -8.77 -11.12
C HIS A 9 -6.03 -8.69 -10.25
N LEU A 10 -5.86 -8.23 -9.00
CA LEU A 10 -6.95 -7.96 -8.07
C LEU A 10 -7.73 -6.69 -8.43
N GLY A 11 -7.12 -5.83 -9.24
CA GLY A 11 -7.73 -4.61 -9.76
C GLY A 11 -6.81 -3.92 -10.75
N GLN A 12 -7.38 -3.14 -11.65
CA GLN A 12 -6.65 -2.36 -12.65
C GLN A 12 -7.17 -0.93 -12.69
N GLY A 13 -6.24 0.01 -12.75
CA GLY A 13 -6.47 1.42 -13.04
C GLY A 13 -6.00 1.78 -14.45
N PRO A 14 -5.99 3.06 -14.82
CA PRO A 14 -5.51 3.51 -16.12
C PRO A 14 -4.05 3.13 -16.42
N ARG A 15 -3.16 3.26 -15.45
CA ARG A 15 -1.70 3.08 -15.62
C ARG A 15 -1.13 1.93 -14.79
N VAL A 16 -1.77 1.59 -13.66
CA VAL A 16 -1.26 0.57 -12.75
C VAL A 16 -2.27 -0.56 -12.54
N ALA A 17 -1.74 -1.69 -12.09
CA ALA A 17 -2.51 -2.85 -11.66
C ALA A 17 -2.06 -3.27 -10.26
N LEU A 18 -2.98 -3.89 -9.52
CA LEU A 18 -2.75 -4.45 -8.19
C LEU A 18 -2.70 -5.97 -8.26
N ARG A 19 -1.73 -6.59 -7.62
CA ARG A 19 -1.67 -8.03 -7.40
C ARG A 19 -1.04 -8.36 -6.05
N HIS A 20 -1.20 -9.60 -5.60
CA HIS A 20 -0.47 -10.06 -4.43
C HIS A 20 1.03 -10.07 -4.63
N LEU A 21 1.75 -9.89 -3.51
CA LEU A 21 3.19 -10.09 -3.43
C LEU A 21 3.53 -11.57 -3.61
N HIS A 22 4.58 -11.88 -4.39
CA HIS A 22 5.07 -13.22 -4.62
C HIS A 22 6.58 -13.32 -4.34
N ARG A 23 7.06 -14.55 -4.08
CA ARG A 23 8.48 -14.83 -3.88
C ARG A 23 9.35 -14.35 -5.07
N ARG A 24 8.87 -14.46 -6.29
CA ARG A 24 9.58 -13.99 -7.50
C ARG A 24 9.85 -12.48 -7.54
N ASP A 25 9.14 -11.70 -6.74
CA ASP A 25 9.28 -10.25 -6.70
C ASP A 25 10.48 -9.79 -5.86
N TYR A 26 11.10 -10.72 -5.13
CA TYR A 26 12.18 -10.41 -4.21
C TYR A 26 13.30 -9.61 -4.86
N ALA A 27 13.84 -10.07 -5.98
CA ALA A 27 15.00 -9.45 -6.63
C ALA A 27 14.71 -7.98 -7.03
N GLU A 28 13.54 -7.74 -7.62
CA GLU A 28 13.11 -6.39 -8.02
C GLU A 28 12.86 -5.50 -6.79
N ILE A 29 12.14 -5.99 -5.78
CA ILE A 29 11.88 -5.25 -4.55
C ILE A 29 13.18 -4.94 -3.81
N ALA A 30 14.12 -5.87 -3.74
CA ALA A 30 15.41 -5.66 -3.10
C ALA A 30 16.23 -4.55 -3.79
N ALA A 31 16.25 -4.52 -5.13
CA ALA A 31 16.89 -3.45 -5.89
C ALA A 31 16.22 -2.10 -5.62
N LEU A 32 14.90 -2.03 -5.75
CA LEU A 32 14.10 -0.82 -5.50
C LEU A 32 14.25 -0.30 -4.06
N THR A 33 14.34 -1.19 -3.07
CA THR A 33 14.55 -0.82 -1.67
C THR A 33 15.91 -0.20 -1.45
N ARG A 34 16.99 -0.76 -2.04
CA ARG A 34 18.34 -0.18 -1.96
C ARG A 34 18.40 1.21 -2.62
N GLU A 35 17.83 1.35 -3.81
CA GLU A 35 17.77 2.63 -4.53
C GLU A 35 16.94 3.68 -3.78
N SER A 36 16.03 3.24 -2.91
CA SER A 36 15.14 4.12 -2.15
C SER A 36 15.54 4.30 -0.68
N ALA A 37 16.73 3.84 -0.28
CA ALA A 37 17.16 3.82 1.12
C ALA A 37 17.07 5.20 1.80
N GLU A 38 17.54 6.25 1.16
CA GLU A 38 17.46 7.62 1.69
C GLU A 38 16.01 8.14 1.81
N LEU A 39 15.14 7.71 0.91
CA LEU A 39 13.71 8.05 0.95
C LEU A 39 13.02 7.38 2.12
N HIS A 40 13.38 6.14 2.44
CA HIS A 40 12.71 5.30 3.42
C HIS A 40 13.23 5.51 4.84
N ARG A 41 14.52 5.75 5.00
CA ARG A 41 15.22 5.79 6.29
C ARG A 41 14.52 6.62 7.36
N PRO A 42 14.05 7.85 7.10
CA PRO A 42 13.41 8.65 8.13
C PRO A 42 12.10 8.05 8.68
N TRP A 43 11.45 7.18 7.90
CA TRP A 43 10.08 6.71 8.18
C TRP A 43 9.98 5.23 8.52
N LEU A 44 10.91 4.42 8.02
CA LEU A 44 10.90 2.97 8.16
C LEU A 44 12.18 2.45 8.87
N GLY A 45 13.12 3.33 9.14
CA GLY A 45 14.45 2.95 9.58
C GLY A 45 15.28 2.28 8.49
N VAL A 46 16.40 1.68 8.88
CA VAL A 46 17.26 0.94 7.96
C VAL A 46 16.54 -0.31 7.48
N GLN A 47 16.37 -0.42 6.18
CA GLN A 47 15.76 -1.58 5.54
C GLN A 47 16.84 -2.39 4.83
N GLU A 48 17.15 -3.58 5.36
CA GLU A 48 18.03 -4.52 4.69
C GLU A 48 17.23 -5.47 3.81
N PRO A 49 17.28 -5.34 2.50
CA PRO A 49 16.49 -6.17 1.60
C PRO A 49 17.18 -7.51 1.35
N THR A 50 17.28 -8.34 2.39
CA THR A 50 17.79 -9.71 2.34
C THR A 50 16.68 -10.73 2.16
N VAL A 51 17.03 -11.96 1.76
CA VAL A 51 16.08 -13.07 1.65
C VAL A 51 15.52 -13.41 3.02
N GLU A 52 16.38 -13.39 4.04
CA GLU A 52 16.05 -13.68 5.43
C GLU A 52 15.02 -12.71 6.01
N ALA A 53 15.01 -11.46 5.55
CA ALA A 53 13.99 -10.46 5.91
C ALA A 53 12.72 -10.59 5.06
N PHE A 54 12.84 -11.00 3.82
CA PHE A 54 11.73 -11.08 2.87
C PHE A 54 10.83 -12.30 3.11
N GLU A 55 11.40 -13.48 3.35
CA GLU A 55 10.64 -14.72 3.52
C GLU A 55 9.64 -14.67 4.69
N PRO A 56 10.02 -14.25 5.92
CA PRO A 56 9.05 -14.14 7.02
C PRO A 56 7.94 -13.13 6.73
N ARG A 57 8.25 -12.07 5.97
CA ARG A 57 7.26 -11.09 5.52
C ARG A 57 6.27 -11.73 4.55
N LEU A 58 6.75 -12.51 3.60
CA LEU A 58 5.91 -13.22 2.63
C LEU A 58 5.03 -14.26 3.33
N GLU A 59 5.58 -15.05 4.25
CA GLU A 59 4.83 -16.01 5.06
C GLU A 59 3.72 -15.33 5.88
N ARG A 60 4.01 -14.15 6.47
CA ARG A 60 3.02 -13.38 7.20
C ARG A 60 1.83 -13.01 6.32
N PHE A 61 2.05 -12.65 5.06
CA PHE A 61 0.98 -12.32 4.10
C PHE A 61 0.19 -13.54 3.62
N GLY A 62 0.60 -14.75 3.94
CA GLY A 62 -0.20 -15.97 3.80
C GLY A 62 -1.20 -16.22 4.95
N ARG A 63 -1.19 -15.39 6.01
CA ARG A 63 -2.08 -15.53 7.17
C ARG A 63 -3.32 -14.66 7.01
N PRO A 64 -4.51 -15.09 7.47
CA PRO A 64 -5.77 -14.36 7.28
C PRO A 64 -5.82 -12.92 7.82
N ALA A 65 -4.92 -12.58 8.76
CA ALA A 65 -4.82 -11.25 9.35
C ALA A 65 -3.94 -10.28 8.57
N HIS A 66 -3.36 -10.68 7.45
CA HIS A 66 -2.41 -9.86 6.71
C HIS A 66 -2.54 -10.07 5.20
N GLU A 67 -2.47 -8.98 4.46
CA GLU A 67 -2.45 -8.98 3.00
C GLU A 67 -1.24 -8.19 2.49
N GLY A 68 -0.53 -8.72 1.52
CA GLY A 68 0.61 -8.06 0.90
C GLY A 68 0.42 -7.90 -0.61
N PHE A 69 0.61 -6.68 -1.11
CA PHE A 69 0.38 -6.33 -2.50
C PHE A 69 1.59 -5.62 -3.11
N VAL A 70 1.69 -5.71 -4.42
CA VAL A 70 2.52 -4.83 -5.23
C VAL A 70 1.65 -4.09 -6.24
N ILE A 71 2.01 -2.83 -6.46
CA ILE A 71 1.45 -1.99 -7.52
C ILE A 71 2.43 -2.08 -8.68
N CYS A 72 1.95 -2.49 -9.84
CA CYS A 72 2.77 -2.66 -11.04
C CYS A 72 2.28 -1.76 -12.17
N LEU A 73 3.18 -1.28 -13.03
CA LEU A 73 2.79 -0.66 -14.29
C LEU A 73 2.06 -1.70 -15.17
N ARG A 74 0.96 -1.31 -15.78
CA ARG A 74 0.19 -2.20 -16.67
C ARG A 74 0.96 -2.57 -17.93
N GLU A 75 1.73 -1.63 -18.45
CA GLU A 75 2.47 -1.78 -19.70
C GLU A 75 3.65 -2.74 -19.58
N SER A 76 4.46 -2.59 -18.53
CA SER A 76 5.72 -3.33 -18.36
C SER A 76 5.68 -4.41 -17.27
N GLY A 77 4.72 -4.33 -16.36
CA GLY A 77 4.70 -5.17 -15.16
C GLY A 77 5.66 -4.73 -14.04
N ALA A 78 6.46 -3.67 -14.27
CA ALA A 78 7.44 -3.17 -13.31
C ALA A 78 6.78 -2.71 -12.01
N ILE A 79 7.38 -3.04 -10.88
CA ILE A 79 6.87 -2.67 -9.55
C ILE A 79 7.14 -1.20 -9.28
N VAL A 80 6.10 -0.46 -8.89
CA VAL A 80 6.16 0.99 -8.59
C VAL A 80 5.77 1.33 -7.16
N GLY A 81 5.27 0.36 -6.40
CA GLY A 81 4.94 0.53 -4.99
C GLY A 81 4.63 -0.80 -4.31
N GLY A 82 4.85 -0.84 -3.00
CA GLY A 82 4.45 -1.92 -2.11
C GLY A 82 3.31 -1.46 -1.19
N VAL A 83 2.36 -2.34 -0.92
CA VAL A 83 1.25 -2.06 0.01
C VAL A 83 0.97 -3.28 0.85
N ASN A 84 0.58 -3.06 2.09
CA ASN A 84 0.07 -4.12 2.95
C ASN A 84 -1.17 -3.65 3.72
N VAL A 85 -2.01 -4.60 4.09
CA VAL A 85 -3.07 -4.43 5.08
C VAL A 85 -2.78 -5.42 6.19
N ASN A 86 -2.38 -4.91 7.33
CA ASN A 86 -2.02 -5.70 8.51
C ASN A 86 -3.12 -5.67 9.55
N ASP A 87 -3.02 -6.58 10.52
CA ASP A 87 -3.87 -6.62 11.70
C ASP A 87 -5.36 -6.58 11.34
N ILE A 88 -5.71 -7.41 10.35
CA ILE A 88 -7.10 -7.51 9.88
C ILE A 88 -7.93 -8.14 10.99
N LEU A 89 -8.79 -7.34 11.59
CA LEU A 89 -9.72 -7.74 12.63
C LEU A 89 -11.11 -7.91 12.04
N ARG A 90 -11.68 -9.09 12.27
CA ARG A 90 -13.03 -9.45 11.83
C ARG A 90 -14.07 -9.17 12.93
N GLY A 91 -15.24 -9.71 12.79
CA GLY A 91 -16.35 -9.54 13.73
C GLY A 91 -16.90 -8.12 13.73
N SER A 92 -17.06 -7.51 14.86
CA SER A 92 -17.65 -6.18 15.02
C SER A 92 -16.75 -5.03 14.51
N ARG A 93 -15.44 -5.24 14.34
CA ARG A 93 -14.52 -4.18 13.91
C ARG A 93 -14.35 -4.08 12.39
N GLN A 94 -14.23 -5.20 11.68
CA GLN A 94 -14.02 -5.25 10.23
C GLN A 94 -13.00 -4.21 9.75
N CYS A 95 -11.82 -4.16 10.37
CA CYS A 95 -10.80 -3.15 10.10
C CYS A 95 -9.43 -3.76 9.82
N GLY A 96 -8.53 -2.98 9.22
CA GLY A 96 -7.13 -3.32 9.03
C GLY A 96 -6.26 -2.08 8.93
N THR A 97 -4.96 -2.24 9.17
CA THR A 97 -3.96 -1.17 9.14
C THR A 97 -3.23 -1.17 7.79
N LEU A 98 -3.37 -0.07 7.06
CA LEU A 98 -2.76 0.15 5.76
C LEU A 98 -1.31 0.64 5.93
N GLY A 99 -0.36 -0.10 5.37
CA GLY A 99 1.02 0.34 5.18
C GLY A 99 1.35 0.44 3.69
N PHE A 100 2.17 1.40 3.30
CA PHE A 100 2.54 1.59 1.90
C PHE A 100 3.94 2.16 1.75
N THR A 101 4.57 1.82 0.62
CA THR A 101 5.94 2.20 0.29
C THR A 101 6.00 2.66 -1.16
N ALA A 102 6.50 3.88 -1.39
CA ALA A 102 6.86 4.39 -2.70
C ALA A 102 8.34 4.08 -2.99
N TYR A 103 8.71 3.90 -4.24
CA TYR A 103 10.11 3.78 -4.64
C TYR A 103 10.62 5.05 -5.32
N ALA A 104 11.88 5.42 -5.08
CA ALA A 104 12.46 6.70 -5.49
C ALA A 104 12.27 6.98 -6.99
N ALA A 105 12.56 5.99 -7.85
CA ALA A 105 12.44 6.10 -9.31
C ALA A 105 11.03 6.44 -9.82
N THR A 106 9.99 6.18 -9.01
CA THR A 106 8.58 6.32 -9.42
C THR A 106 7.81 7.34 -8.59
N THR A 107 8.48 7.96 -7.60
CA THR A 107 7.89 9.00 -6.74
C THR A 107 7.44 10.21 -7.56
N GLY A 108 6.33 10.85 -7.16
CA GLY A 108 5.81 12.06 -7.81
C GLY A 108 4.97 11.82 -9.07
N ARG A 109 4.93 10.61 -9.60
CA ARG A 109 4.19 10.26 -10.84
C ARG A 109 2.71 9.89 -10.60
N GLY A 110 2.26 9.87 -9.35
CA GLY A 110 0.87 9.54 -8.99
C GLY A 110 0.53 8.05 -9.00
N TYR A 111 1.47 7.16 -9.31
CA TYR A 111 1.24 5.71 -9.34
C TYR A 111 0.79 5.14 -8.00
N LEU A 112 1.41 5.60 -6.90
CA LEU A 112 1.01 5.14 -5.57
C LEU A 112 -0.40 5.58 -5.20
N THR A 113 -0.81 6.80 -5.57
CA THR A 113 -2.19 7.29 -5.34
C THR A 113 -3.20 6.42 -6.08
N GLU A 114 -2.93 6.12 -7.37
CA GLU A 114 -3.78 5.26 -8.19
C GLU A 114 -3.85 3.84 -7.63
N GLY A 115 -2.70 3.27 -7.27
CA GLY A 115 -2.60 1.92 -6.71
C GLY A 115 -3.27 1.78 -5.34
N LEU A 116 -3.12 2.76 -4.45
CA LEU A 116 -3.82 2.77 -3.16
C LEU A 116 -5.34 2.85 -3.34
N GLY A 117 -5.83 3.56 -4.35
CA GLY A 117 -7.24 3.54 -4.72
C GLY A 117 -7.73 2.14 -5.10
N LEU A 118 -6.88 1.32 -5.77
CA LEU A 118 -7.18 -0.09 -6.05
C LEU A 118 -7.24 -0.92 -4.77
N VAL A 119 -6.27 -0.73 -3.85
CA VAL A 119 -6.24 -1.43 -2.56
C VAL A 119 -7.47 -1.09 -1.71
N ILE A 120 -7.86 0.18 -1.64
CA ILE A 120 -9.05 0.63 -0.92
C ILE A 120 -10.31 -0.06 -1.45
N ARG A 121 -10.48 -0.12 -2.79
CA ARG A 121 -11.60 -0.85 -3.40
C ARG A 121 -11.57 -2.34 -3.08
N TYR A 122 -10.40 -2.95 -3.13
CA TYR A 122 -10.23 -4.36 -2.78
C TYR A 122 -10.56 -4.61 -1.30
N ALA A 123 -10.06 -3.75 -0.42
CA ALA A 123 -10.27 -3.88 1.02
C ALA A 123 -11.76 -3.75 1.42
N PHE A 124 -12.47 -2.78 0.86
CA PHE A 124 -13.89 -2.58 1.17
C PHE A 124 -14.85 -3.48 0.38
N GLY A 125 -14.41 -4.01 -0.77
CA GLY A 125 -15.17 -4.95 -1.59
C GLY A 125 -14.80 -6.40 -1.26
N PRO A 126 -13.93 -7.05 -2.05
CA PRO A 126 -13.61 -8.48 -1.88
C PRO A 126 -13.14 -8.87 -0.48
N LEU A 127 -12.33 -8.04 0.19
CA LEU A 127 -11.85 -8.32 1.54
C LEU A 127 -12.90 -8.03 2.62
N GLY A 128 -13.96 -7.28 2.31
CA GLY A 128 -15.11 -7.04 3.19
C GLY A 128 -14.81 -6.23 4.46
N LEU A 129 -13.80 -5.35 4.41
CA LEU A 129 -13.52 -4.46 5.54
C LEU A 129 -14.49 -3.28 5.54
N HIS A 130 -14.75 -2.75 6.73
CA HIS A 130 -15.51 -1.52 6.94
C HIS A 130 -14.59 -0.31 7.12
N ARG A 131 -13.37 -0.54 7.61
CA ARG A 131 -12.45 0.52 8.02
C ARG A 131 -11.00 0.19 7.65
N LEU A 132 -10.29 1.17 7.12
CA LEU A 132 -8.83 1.15 6.98
C LEU A 132 -8.21 2.25 7.84
N GLU A 133 -7.18 1.90 8.58
CA GLU A 133 -6.39 2.82 9.39
C GLU A 133 -5.01 3.01 8.78
N ALA A 134 -4.41 4.18 8.94
CA ALA A 134 -3.03 4.47 8.57
C ALA A 134 -2.38 5.29 9.68
N ASN A 135 -1.26 4.78 10.20
CA ASN A 135 -0.49 5.43 11.25
C ASN A 135 0.75 6.04 10.61
N ILE A 136 0.89 7.36 10.68
CA ILE A 136 1.90 8.11 9.91
C ILE A 136 2.61 9.08 10.85
N GLN A 137 3.95 9.11 10.81
CA GLN A 137 4.73 10.07 11.58
C GLN A 137 4.38 11.51 11.14
N PRO A 138 4.22 12.48 12.08
CA PRO A 138 3.77 13.84 11.77
C PRO A 138 4.66 14.58 10.76
N GLY A 139 5.95 14.27 10.73
CA GLY A 139 6.91 14.85 9.78
C GLY A 139 6.79 14.29 8.35
N ASN A 140 6.08 13.18 8.13
CA ASN A 140 5.93 12.55 6.81
C ASN A 140 4.82 13.22 5.98
N THR A 141 5.02 14.50 5.65
CA THR A 141 4.04 15.35 4.97
C THR A 141 3.57 14.78 3.62
N ARG A 142 4.45 14.01 2.92
CA ARG A 142 4.08 13.35 1.65
C ARG A 142 3.05 12.27 1.87
N SER A 143 3.23 11.42 2.87
CA SER A 143 2.29 10.36 3.22
C SER A 143 0.99 10.92 3.79
N LEU A 144 1.06 11.94 4.65
CA LEU A 144 -0.12 12.65 5.18
C LEU A 144 -0.97 13.24 4.05
N SER A 145 -0.35 13.99 3.13
CA SER A 145 -1.04 14.55 1.96
C SER A 145 -1.64 13.47 1.05
N LEU A 146 -0.99 12.31 0.94
CA LEU A 146 -1.47 11.20 0.13
C LEU A 146 -2.75 10.59 0.71
N VAL A 147 -2.75 10.24 2.02
CA VAL A 147 -3.93 9.64 2.65
C VAL A 147 -5.09 10.64 2.74
N GLN A 148 -4.81 11.92 2.94
CA GLN A 148 -5.82 12.98 2.93
C GLN A 148 -6.51 13.08 1.56
N ARG A 149 -5.76 13.04 0.44
CA ARG A 149 -6.33 13.01 -0.91
C ARG A 149 -7.19 11.79 -1.18
N LEU A 150 -6.84 10.64 -0.58
CA LEU A 150 -7.62 9.41 -0.67
C LEU A 150 -8.87 9.40 0.21
N GLY A 151 -9.09 10.46 0.99
CA GLY A 151 -10.29 10.63 1.81
C GLY A 151 -10.15 10.16 3.24
N PHE A 152 -8.96 9.76 3.69
CA PHE A 152 -8.72 9.50 5.10
C PHE A 152 -8.88 10.79 5.91
N ARG A 153 -9.31 10.64 7.15
CA ARG A 153 -9.46 11.73 8.13
C ARG A 153 -8.54 11.46 9.31
N CYS A 154 -7.90 12.50 9.83
CA CYS A 154 -7.14 12.41 11.06
C CYS A 154 -8.11 12.26 12.24
N GLU A 155 -7.94 11.21 13.03
CA GLU A 155 -8.76 10.90 14.20
C GLU A 155 -8.01 11.08 15.51
N GLY A 156 -6.72 11.40 15.46
CA GLY A 156 -5.96 11.67 16.66
C GLY A 156 -4.46 11.51 16.49
N PHE A 157 -3.78 11.67 17.60
CA PHE A 157 -2.34 11.58 17.74
C PHE A 157 -1.99 10.57 18.83
N SER A 158 -0.95 9.79 18.63
CA SER A 158 -0.44 8.81 19.58
C SER A 158 1.05 9.06 19.80
N PRO A 159 1.44 9.56 20.97
CA PRO A 159 2.86 9.70 21.33
C PRO A 159 3.48 8.32 21.52
N ALA A 160 4.77 8.21 21.23
CA ALA A 160 5.57 7.00 21.41
C ALA A 160 4.87 5.71 20.89
N PHE A 161 4.34 5.78 19.67
CA PHE A 161 3.44 4.76 19.13
C PHE A 161 4.16 3.54 18.56
N GLN A 162 5.29 3.76 17.88
CA GLN A 162 6.01 2.68 17.19
C GLN A 162 7.52 2.88 17.29
N VAL A 163 8.27 1.80 17.48
CA VAL A 163 9.74 1.84 17.44
C VAL A 163 10.23 1.88 15.99
N ILE A 164 11.07 2.87 15.67
CA ILE A 164 11.76 3.00 14.39
C ILE A 164 13.22 3.34 14.67
N ASP A 165 14.15 2.54 14.18
CA ASP A 165 15.58 2.62 14.48
C ASP A 165 15.88 2.72 16.00
N GLY A 166 15.22 1.88 16.79
CA GLY A 166 15.40 1.81 18.24
C GLY A 166 14.76 2.95 19.05
N GLU A 167 14.12 3.90 18.40
CA GLU A 167 13.46 5.02 19.07
C GLU A 167 11.93 4.97 18.92
N TRP A 168 11.23 5.28 20.02
CA TRP A 168 9.79 5.46 19.98
C TRP A 168 9.41 6.71 19.22
N ARG A 169 8.58 6.56 18.17
CA ARG A 169 8.13 7.65 17.31
C ARG A 169 6.64 7.89 17.44
N ASP A 170 6.28 9.15 17.43
CA ASP A 170 4.89 9.60 17.44
C ASP A 170 4.23 9.36 16.09
N HIS A 171 2.92 9.09 16.12
CA HIS A 171 2.13 8.91 14.89
C HIS A 171 0.78 9.64 14.96
N GLU A 172 0.40 10.24 13.85
CA GLU A 172 -0.99 10.61 13.58
C GLU A 172 -1.78 9.38 13.16
N ARG A 173 -2.98 9.24 13.70
CA ARG A 173 -3.90 8.15 13.35
C ARG A 173 -4.92 8.64 12.33
N TRP A 174 -4.86 8.10 11.15
CA TRP A 174 -5.75 8.40 10.05
C TRP A 174 -6.65 7.21 9.75
N ALA A 175 -7.89 7.48 9.35
CA ALA A 175 -8.84 6.43 9.00
C ALA A 175 -9.73 6.78 7.81
N LEU A 176 -10.10 5.73 7.08
CA LEU A 176 -11.09 5.76 6.02
C LEU A 176 -12.16 4.71 6.29
N VAL A 177 -13.42 5.11 6.22
CA VAL A 177 -14.57 4.22 6.43
C VAL A 177 -15.28 3.95 5.09
N SER A 178 -15.79 2.74 4.93
CA SER A 178 -16.47 2.30 3.72
C SER A 178 -17.64 3.17 3.34
N GLY A 179 -18.11 3.83 2.80
CA GLY A 179 -19.16 4.82 2.57
C GLY A 179 -18.63 6.25 2.36
N ASN A 180 -17.38 6.51 2.71
CA ASN A 180 -16.73 7.81 2.54
C ASN A 180 -15.66 7.80 1.43
N VAL A 181 -15.62 6.74 0.62
CA VAL A 181 -14.64 6.59 -0.46
C VAL A 181 -14.92 7.61 -1.57
N ARG A 182 -13.98 8.50 -1.82
CA ARG A 182 -14.05 9.39 -2.99
C ARG A 182 -13.67 8.60 -4.24
N PRO A 183 -14.40 8.72 -5.36
CA PRO A 183 -13.97 8.10 -6.61
C PRO A 183 -12.61 8.70 -7.04
N THR A 184 -11.59 7.86 -7.12
CA THR A 184 -10.23 8.26 -7.51
C THR A 184 -9.96 8.15 -9.01
N VAL A 185 -10.98 7.71 -9.78
CA VAL A 185 -10.89 7.58 -11.25
C VAL A 185 -12.12 8.27 -11.85
N PRO A 186 -11.98 9.18 -12.80
CA PRO A 186 -13.13 9.66 -13.57
C PRO A 186 -13.75 8.46 -14.29
N GLU A 187 -15.04 8.23 -14.08
CA GLU A 187 -15.81 7.34 -14.93
C GLU A 187 -15.64 7.81 -16.36
N GLY A 188 -15.08 6.95 -17.21
CA GLY A 188 -14.95 7.24 -18.64
C GLY A 188 -16.32 7.64 -19.19
N GLY A 189 -16.46 8.89 -19.58
CA GLY A 189 -17.68 9.43 -20.11
C GLY A 189 -18.23 8.53 -21.19
N ALA A 190 -19.41 8.00 -20.97
CA ALA A 190 -20.20 7.37 -22.01
C ALA A 190 -20.43 8.43 -23.09
N ALA A 191 -19.72 8.31 -24.21
CA ALA A 191 -19.98 9.08 -25.41
C ALA A 191 -21.44 8.83 -25.80
N GLY A 192 -22.28 9.81 -25.54
CA GLY A 192 -23.66 9.83 -26.01
C GLY A 192 -23.71 9.68 -27.49
N ARG A 193 -24.39 8.67 -27.95
CA ARG A 193 -24.87 8.56 -29.34
C ARG A 193 -25.94 9.63 -29.57
N ARG A 194 -25.73 10.49 -30.49
CA ARG A 194 -26.71 10.94 -31.50
C ARG A 194 -26.01 11.21 -32.81
#